data_5907e0d2c1ceb040eac72168188876b7
#
_entry.id   5907e0d2c1ceb040eac72168188876b7
#
_cell.length_a   1.000
_cell.length_b   1.000
_cell.length_c   1.000
_cell.angle_alpha   90.00
_cell.angle_beta   90.00
_cell.angle_gamma   90.00
#
_symmetry.space_group_name_H-M   'P 1'
#
loop_
_entity.id
_entity.type
_entity.pdbx_description
1 polymer ?
#
loop_
_entity_poly.entity_id
_entity_poly.type
_entity_poly.pdbx_seq_one_letter_code
_entity_poly.pdbx_strand_id
1 'polypeptide(L)' 'MENKEKFDYDAAVAELEAIAQKAEDPRTAVEDMEKMIRRSAELVQACRAYLRGAREKVAALDKEFEGIQ' A
#
# COMPACT_ATOMS: atom_id res chain seq x y z
N MET A 1 -14.78 -18.09 -0.46
CA MET A 1 -13.93 -18.00 -0.32
C MET A 1 -13.28 -16.80 -0.21
N GLU A 2 -12.65 -16.49 0.28
CA GLU A 2 -12.18 -15.43 0.45
C GLU A 2 -10.98 -15.21 -0.09
N ASN A 3 -10.56 -14.25 -0.43
CA ASN A 3 -9.47 -13.92 -1.04
C ASN A 3 -8.48 -13.49 -0.10
N LYS A 4 -7.94 -14.38 0.64
CA LYS A 4 -6.98 -14.04 1.57
C LYS A 4 -5.78 -13.44 1.00
N GLU A 5 -5.53 -13.71 -0.27
CA GLU A 5 -4.36 -13.18 -0.88
C GLU A 5 -4.57 -11.84 -1.49
N LYS A 6 -5.80 -11.37 -1.49
CA LYS A 6 -6.06 -10.10 -2.09
C LYS A 6 -5.53 -9.00 -1.21
N PHE A 7 -4.72 -8.11 -1.79
CA PHE A 7 -4.14 -7.00 -1.06
C PHE A 7 -5.22 -5.98 -0.73
N ASP A 8 -5.27 -5.55 0.52
CA ASP A 8 -6.24 -4.57 0.96
C ASP A 8 -5.53 -3.23 1.09
N TYR A 9 -5.70 -2.39 0.08
CA TYR A 9 -5.02 -1.12 0.02
C TYR A 9 -5.42 -0.20 1.18
N ASP A 10 -6.71 -0.16 1.49
CA ASP A 10 -7.18 0.72 2.56
C ASP A 10 -6.62 0.30 3.91
N ALA A 11 -6.54 -0.99 4.14
CA ALA A 11 -5.97 -1.49 5.38
C ALA A 11 -4.48 -1.16 5.46
N ALA A 12 -3.77 -1.24 4.35
CA ALA A 12 -2.36 -0.91 4.33
C ALA A 12 -2.13 0.56 4.64
N VAL A 13 -2.95 1.43 4.07
CA VAL A 13 -2.84 2.86 4.33
C VAL A 13 -3.15 3.15 5.80
N ALA A 14 -4.16 2.50 6.35
CA ALA A 14 -4.49 2.70 7.76
C ALA A 14 -3.34 2.26 8.65
N GLU A 15 -2.69 1.17 8.30
CA GLU A 15 -1.56 0.71 9.09
C GLU A 15 -0.39 1.69 9.00
N LEU A 16 -0.15 2.24 7.80
CA LEU A 16 0.91 3.25 7.65
C LEU A 16 0.62 4.48 8.50
N GLU A 17 -0.64 4.90 8.55
CA GLU A 17 -1.01 6.04 9.36
C GLU A 17 -0.79 5.78 10.83
N ALA A 18 -1.13 4.58 11.28
CA ALA A 18 -0.92 4.21 12.67
C ALA A 18 0.56 4.19 13.01
N ILE A 19 1.38 3.69 12.09
CA ILE A 19 2.81 3.67 12.30
C ILE A 19 3.35 5.10 12.39
N ALA A 20 2.88 5.99 11.52
CA ALA A 20 3.34 7.36 11.53
C ALA A 20 3.02 8.03 12.86
N GLN A 21 1.83 7.79 13.39
CA GLN A 21 1.46 8.38 14.66
C GLN A 21 2.34 7.86 15.79
N LYS A 22 2.63 6.56 15.76
CA LYS A 22 3.44 5.99 16.80
C LYS A 22 4.87 6.46 16.71
N ALA A 23 5.36 6.68 15.50
CA ALA A 23 6.72 7.17 15.29
C ALA A 23 6.90 8.59 15.82
N GLU A 24 5.81 9.36 15.88
CA GLU A 24 5.91 10.72 16.39
C GLU A 24 5.89 10.77 17.90
N ASP A 25 5.59 9.67 18.55
CA ASP A 25 5.53 9.65 20.00
C ASP A 25 6.96 9.61 20.54
N PRO A 26 7.36 10.61 21.33
CA PRO A 26 8.74 10.66 21.82
C PRO A 26 9.10 9.52 22.78
N ARG A 27 8.11 8.75 23.23
CA ARG A 27 8.38 7.63 24.13
C ARG A 27 8.67 6.34 23.36
N THR A 28 8.56 6.36 22.04
CA THR A 28 8.78 5.16 21.25
C THR A 28 10.26 4.77 21.29
N ALA A 29 10.52 3.51 21.61
CA ALA A 29 11.88 3.02 21.71
C ALA A 29 12.51 2.88 20.33
N VAL A 30 13.84 3.00 20.29
CA VAL A 30 14.58 2.90 19.04
C VAL A 30 14.34 1.55 18.37
N GLU A 31 14.29 0.48 19.15
CA GLU A 31 14.05 -0.84 18.57
C GLU A 31 12.70 -0.93 17.88
N ASP A 32 11.69 -0.26 18.48
CA ASP A 32 10.37 -0.25 17.86
C ASP A 32 10.40 0.60 16.59
N MET A 33 11.17 1.66 16.59
CA MET A 33 11.30 2.48 15.39
C MET A 33 11.88 1.68 14.24
N GLU A 34 12.87 0.85 14.51
CA GLU A 34 13.43 0.02 13.46
C GLU A 34 12.42 -0.93 12.86
N LYS A 35 11.60 -1.55 13.72
CA LYS A 35 10.58 -2.45 13.24
C LYS A 35 9.55 -1.71 12.42
N MET A 36 9.19 -0.50 12.85
CA MET A 36 8.21 0.29 12.14
C MET A 36 8.72 0.70 10.78
N ILE A 37 10.00 1.04 10.69
CA ILE A 37 10.57 1.41 9.40
C ILE A 37 10.54 0.23 8.44
N ARG A 38 10.90 -0.95 8.92
CA ARG A 38 10.87 -2.14 8.10
C ARG A 38 9.46 -2.45 7.62
N ARG A 39 8.50 -2.38 8.54
CA ARG A 39 7.13 -2.66 8.19
C ARG A 39 6.60 -1.62 7.22
N SER A 40 6.95 -0.35 7.41
CA SER A 40 6.52 0.69 6.50
C SER A 40 7.05 0.46 5.09
N ALA A 41 8.30 0.03 4.98
CA ALA A 41 8.87 -0.25 3.66
C ALA A 41 8.10 -1.35 2.96
N GLU A 42 7.73 -2.41 3.70
CA GLU A 42 6.95 -3.49 3.11
C GLU A 42 5.59 -3.00 2.63
N LEU A 43 4.94 -2.18 3.45
CA LEU A 43 3.62 -1.67 3.09
C LEU A 43 3.70 -0.75 1.88
N VAL A 44 4.70 0.11 1.84
CA VAL A 44 4.87 1.02 0.72
C VAL A 44 5.10 0.24 -0.58
N GLN A 45 5.94 -0.80 -0.53
CA GLN A 45 6.18 -1.59 -1.71
C GLN A 45 4.91 -2.29 -2.18
N ALA A 46 4.12 -2.81 -1.24
CA ALA A 46 2.88 -3.48 -1.60
C ALA A 46 1.89 -2.49 -2.22
N CYS A 47 1.81 -1.28 -1.66
CA CYS A 47 0.93 -0.26 -2.20
C CYS A 47 1.36 0.16 -3.60
N ARG A 48 2.66 0.29 -3.82
CA ARG A 48 3.16 0.66 -5.14
C ARG A 48 2.83 -0.41 -6.17
N ALA A 49 2.99 -1.68 -5.79
CA ALA A 49 2.68 -2.75 -6.72
C ALA A 49 1.19 -2.77 -7.05
N TYR A 50 0.35 -2.54 -6.03
CA TYR A 50 -1.07 -2.51 -6.24
C TYR A 50 -1.46 -1.38 -7.20
N LEU A 51 -0.90 -0.19 -6.98
CA LEU A 51 -1.23 0.96 -7.82
C LEU A 51 -0.72 0.77 -9.24
N ARG A 52 0.45 0.12 -9.39
CA ARG A 52 0.97 -0.16 -10.72
C ARG A 52 0.03 -1.09 -11.47
N GLY A 53 -0.47 -2.13 -10.78
CA GLY A 53 -1.42 -3.04 -11.40
C GLY A 53 -2.71 -2.34 -11.79
N ALA A 54 -3.19 -1.45 -10.91
CA ALA A 54 -4.41 -0.71 -11.21
C ALA A 54 -4.20 0.22 -12.41
N ARG A 55 -3.03 0.83 -12.49
CA ARG A 55 -2.73 1.73 -13.60
C ARG A 55 -2.68 0.96 -14.91
N GLU A 56 -2.15 -0.25 -14.88
CA GLU A 56 -2.11 -1.07 -16.08
C GLU A 56 -3.50 -1.45 -16.54
N LYS A 57 -4.39 -1.73 -15.59
CA LYS A 57 -5.76 -2.06 -15.95
C LYS A 57 -6.47 -0.87 -16.59
N VAL A 58 -6.24 0.31 -16.06
CA VAL A 58 -6.84 1.51 -16.64
C VAL A 58 -6.30 1.74 -18.05
N ALA A 59 -5.02 1.54 -18.23
CA ALA A 59 -4.42 1.71 -19.56
C ALA A 59 -5.01 0.73 -20.55
N ALA A 60 -5.28 -0.50 -20.12
CA ALA A 60 -5.90 -1.48 -21.01
C ALA A 60 -7.31 -1.06 -21.40
N LEU A 61 -8.06 -0.50 -20.45
CA LEU A 61 -9.39 -0.02 -20.75
C LEU A 61 -9.37 1.15 -21.72
N ASP A 62 -8.41 2.04 -21.56
CA ASP A 62 -8.26 3.15 -22.48
C ASP A 62 -8.04 2.66 -23.90
N LYS A 63 -7.23 1.64 -24.05
CA LYS A 63 -7.01 1.11 -25.37
C LYS A 63 -8.28 0.53 -25.96
N GLU A 64 -9.10 -0.10 -25.15
CA GLU A 64 -10.34 -0.63 -25.65
C GLU A 64 -11.27 0.47 -26.09
N PHE A 65 -11.31 1.56 -25.33
CA PHE A 65 -12.12 2.68 -25.72
C PHE A 65 -11.66 3.28 -27.03
N GLU A 66 -10.35 3.40 -27.22
CA GLU A 66 -9.85 3.93 -28.46
C GLU A 66 -10.24 3.06 -29.63
N GLY A 67 -10.28 1.75 -29.41
CA GLY A 67 -10.65 0.85 -30.49
C GLY A 67 -12.12 0.94 -30.87
N ILE A 68 -12.95 1.47 -30.00
CA ILE A 68 -14.35 1.56 -30.30
C ILE A 68 -14.63 2.67 -31.29
N GLN A 69 -13.81 3.67 -31.36
CA GLN A 69 -14.04 4.74 -32.30
C GLN A 69 -13.69 4.33 -33.72
#